data_915e23c0497fe53579cf4fd2049f2730
#
_entry.id   915e23c0497fe53579cf4fd2049f2730
#
_cell.length_a   1.000
_cell.length_b   1.000
_cell.length_c   1.000
_cell.angle_alpha   90.00
_cell.angle_beta   90.00
_cell.angle_gamma   90.00
#
_symmetry.space_group_name_H-M   'P 1'
#
loop_
_entity.id
_entity.type
_entity.pdbx_description
1 polymer ?
#
loop_
_entity_poly.entity_id
_entity_poly.type
_entity_poly.pdbx_seq_one_letter_code
_entity_poly.pdbx_strand_id
1 'polypeptide(L)'
;NVPVVAKYRRSSTSTSTEHTIYRIKEYAHGLQMDDMVALPEYCTRLDVEPLQKLPVAAVRDIPALPPMSEWVNLRDLGAKGDDMTDDTKAIQDAIDQYDVIYVPQGWYKVSKTLRMRSTTKLIGFHPFGTQFRLAESTPAFSGFGAPEALLESSVGGTNILNGIGINTGAYNYRAVGVKWMAGQASYMNDVKFVGGHGGMNKPQARSSANQQTPGQNVGARQQTPRISSPTNPVAAQGMDLAWDNQYWSLWVTNNGGGTFKDIWTASTYASHGLYVNNTRTPSRIYAMSLEHHVRAEARFKNVENWKILCFQTEEESREGTQCQPIEMEGCRNILFANLYMFRVIRINEPY
;
A
#
# COMPACT_ATOMS: atom_id res chain seq x y z
N ASN A 1 26.82 -8.51 -7.47
CA ASN A 1 26.85 -8.68 -8.93
C ASN A 1 25.62 -8.00 -9.50
N VAL A 2 25.80 -6.81 -10.03
CA VAL A 2 24.75 -6.15 -10.80
C VAL A 2 24.77 -6.78 -12.19
N PRO A 3 23.65 -7.30 -12.72
CA PRO A 3 23.60 -7.80 -14.08
C PRO A 3 24.00 -6.67 -15.05
N VAL A 4 24.71 -7.02 -16.11
CA VAL A 4 25.11 -6.08 -17.15
C VAL A 4 23.85 -5.52 -17.81
N VAL A 5 23.49 -4.29 -17.48
CA VAL A 5 22.27 -3.64 -17.99
C VAL A 5 22.46 -3.15 -19.42
N ALA A 6 23.70 -2.88 -19.84
CA ALA A 6 24.04 -2.50 -21.21
C ALA A 6 25.47 -2.90 -21.56
N LYS A 7 25.71 -3.35 -22.81
CA LYS A 7 27.04 -3.46 -23.37
C LYS A 7 27.35 -2.17 -24.11
N TYR A 8 28.24 -1.36 -23.57
CA TYR A 8 28.77 -0.19 -24.24
C TYR A 8 29.90 -0.58 -25.20
N ARG A 9 29.73 -0.41 -26.50
CA ARG A 9 30.81 -0.47 -27.47
C ARG A 9 31.33 0.95 -27.71
N ARG A 10 32.53 1.20 -27.26
CA ARG A 10 33.25 2.43 -27.60
C ARG A 10 33.67 2.37 -29.09
N SER A 11 33.48 3.44 -29.85
CA SER A 11 34.06 3.55 -31.19
C SER A 11 35.59 3.64 -31.10
N SER A 12 36.28 2.96 -31.99
CA SER A 12 37.68 2.54 -31.93
C SER A 12 38.72 3.62 -32.23
N THR A 13 38.60 4.83 -31.72
CA THR A 13 39.58 5.91 -32.03
C THR A 13 40.22 6.63 -30.84
N SER A 14 40.37 5.99 -29.68
CA SER A 14 41.21 6.57 -28.63
C SER A 14 42.04 5.51 -27.89
N THR A 15 43.36 5.71 -27.91
CA THR A 15 44.36 5.04 -27.09
C THR A 15 44.24 5.37 -25.60
N SER A 16 43.12 5.14 -25.00
CA SER A 16 42.97 5.34 -23.55
C SER A 16 42.81 4.02 -22.85
N THR A 17 43.52 3.88 -21.71
CA THR A 17 43.41 2.79 -20.75
C THR A 17 41.96 2.32 -20.62
N GLU A 18 41.73 1.03 -20.90
CA GLU A 18 40.43 0.43 -20.77
C GLU A 18 40.02 0.46 -19.31
N HIS A 19 39.03 1.30 -19.01
CA HIS A 19 38.35 1.22 -17.72
C HIS A 19 37.33 0.09 -17.79
N THR A 20 37.33 -0.77 -16.81
CA THR A 20 36.39 -1.89 -16.71
C THR A 20 35.17 -1.57 -15.87
N ILE A 21 35.18 -0.43 -15.17
CA ILE A 21 34.15 0.00 -14.24
C ILE A 21 33.68 1.41 -14.64
N TYR A 22 32.36 1.58 -14.72
CA TYR A 22 31.74 2.85 -15.04
C TYR A 22 30.61 3.16 -14.08
N ARG A 23 30.46 4.42 -13.70
CA ARG A 23 29.23 4.94 -13.09
C ARG A 23 28.32 5.40 -14.21
N ILE A 24 27.12 4.87 -14.26
CA ILE A 24 26.05 5.36 -15.14
C ILE A 24 25.43 6.57 -14.45
N LYS A 25 25.54 7.76 -15.06
CA LYS A 25 24.90 8.98 -14.58
C LYS A 25 23.49 9.11 -15.13
N GLU A 26 23.34 8.77 -16.41
CA GLU A 26 22.06 8.77 -17.10
C GLU A 26 21.98 7.57 -18.04
N TYR A 27 20.83 6.93 -18.07
CA TYR A 27 20.47 5.95 -19.09
C TYR A 27 18.99 6.09 -19.40
N ALA A 28 18.68 6.39 -20.65
CA ALA A 28 17.32 6.40 -21.16
C ALA A 28 17.28 5.73 -22.54
N HIS A 29 16.30 4.89 -22.78
CA HIS A 29 16.13 4.21 -24.05
C HIS A 29 14.64 4.15 -24.41
N GLY A 30 14.29 4.65 -25.57
CA GLY A 30 12.91 4.70 -26.06
C GLY A 30 12.54 6.07 -26.64
N LEU A 31 11.24 6.36 -26.67
CA LEU A 31 10.73 7.66 -27.08
C LEU A 31 11.06 8.71 -26.02
N GLN A 32 11.73 9.79 -26.45
CA GLN A 32 12.11 10.90 -25.58
C GLN A 32 11.68 12.22 -26.21
N MET A 33 11.30 13.16 -25.37
CA MET A 33 10.98 14.53 -25.74
C MET A 33 11.82 15.47 -24.88
N ASP A 34 12.43 16.48 -25.52
CA ASP A 34 13.22 17.47 -24.78
C ASP A 34 12.33 18.53 -24.11
N ASP A 35 11.13 18.73 -24.64
CA ASP A 35 10.09 19.56 -24.02
C ASP A 35 8.70 19.05 -24.42
N MET A 36 7.66 19.64 -23.79
CA MET A 36 6.27 19.19 -23.95
C MET A 36 5.66 19.41 -25.35
N VAL A 37 6.31 20.20 -26.19
CA VAL A 37 5.86 20.49 -27.56
C VAL A 37 6.75 19.87 -28.65
N ALA A 38 7.85 19.25 -28.25
CA ALA A 38 8.73 18.54 -29.15
C ALA A 38 8.09 17.24 -29.66
N LEU A 39 8.43 16.87 -30.90
CA LEU A 39 8.11 15.53 -31.39
C LEU A 39 9.00 14.50 -30.68
N PRO A 40 8.44 13.38 -30.23
CA PRO A 40 9.23 12.36 -29.58
C PRO A 40 10.19 11.68 -30.57
N GLU A 41 11.43 11.49 -30.16
CA GLU A 41 12.43 10.74 -30.88
C GLU A 41 12.76 9.43 -30.17
N TYR A 42 12.88 8.35 -30.93
CA TYR A 42 13.33 7.07 -30.40
C TYR A 42 14.86 7.05 -30.31
N CYS A 43 15.40 7.21 -29.13
CA CYS A 43 16.86 7.30 -28.96
C CYS A 43 17.33 6.59 -27.68
N THR A 44 18.65 6.45 -27.59
CA THR A 44 19.33 6.00 -26.37
C THR A 44 20.24 7.13 -25.90
N ARG A 45 20.01 7.58 -24.67
CA ARG A 45 20.91 8.47 -23.94
C ARG A 45 21.70 7.68 -22.93
N LEU A 46 23.00 7.83 -22.92
CA LEU A 46 23.91 7.18 -22.00
C LEU A 46 25.02 8.16 -21.61
N ASP A 47 25.01 8.60 -20.37
CA ASP A 47 26.11 9.35 -19.77
C ASP A 47 26.81 8.46 -18.70
N VAL A 48 28.10 8.24 -18.91
CA VAL A 48 28.91 7.37 -18.07
C VAL A 48 30.21 8.05 -17.65
N GLU A 49 30.61 7.81 -16.42
CA GLU A 49 31.87 8.25 -15.84
C GLU A 49 32.75 7.03 -15.55
N PRO A 50 33.98 6.97 -16.10
CA PRO A 50 34.90 5.87 -15.77
C PRO A 50 35.36 5.95 -14.33
N LEU A 51 35.43 4.81 -13.66
CA LEU A 51 35.92 4.69 -12.28
C LEU A 51 37.17 3.83 -12.21
N GLN A 52 38.11 4.21 -11.34
CA GLN A 52 39.32 3.44 -11.07
C GLN A 52 39.04 2.23 -10.12
N LYS A 53 38.04 2.35 -9.28
CA LYS A 53 37.64 1.33 -8.32
C LYS A 53 36.13 1.40 -8.08
N LEU A 54 35.56 0.29 -7.64
CA LEU A 54 34.18 0.28 -7.18
C LEU A 54 34.00 1.28 -6.01
N PRO A 55 32.94 2.08 -6.04
CA PRO A 55 32.60 2.91 -4.90
C PRO A 55 32.30 2.02 -3.68
N VAL A 56 32.56 2.55 -2.50
CA VAL A 56 32.15 1.89 -1.26
C VAL A 56 30.65 1.68 -1.34
N ALA A 57 30.21 0.46 -1.04
CA ALA A 57 28.78 0.15 -1.02
C ALA A 57 28.06 1.09 -0.05
N ALA A 58 26.99 1.70 -0.53
CA ALA A 58 26.14 2.49 0.35
C ALA A 58 25.60 1.60 1.48
N VAL A 59 25.53 2.17 2.67
CA VAL A 59 24.86 1.51 3.79
C VAL A 59 23.42 1.23 3.35
N ARG A 60 22.94 0.00 3.56
CA ARG A 60 21.55 -0.35 3.28
C ARG A 60 20.65 0.47 4.18
N ASP A 61 19.74 1.19 3.58
CA ASP A 61 18.73 1.97 4.29
C ASP A 61 17.39 1.23 4.44
N ILE A 62 17.31 0.01 3.90
CA ILE A 62 16.21 -0.91 4.10
C ILE A 62 16.59 -1.87 5.23
N PRO A 63 15.84 -1.91 6.33
CA PRO A 63 16.09 -2.82 7.43
C PRO A 63 16.09 -4.28 6.95
N ALA A 64 17.02 -5.08 7.45
CA ALA A 64 17.02 -6.51 7.23
C ALA A 64 15.94 -7.17 8.09
N LEU A 65 15.35 -8.25 7.58
CA LEU A 65 14.54 -9.13 8.44
C LEU A 65 15.44 -9.88 9.43
N PRO A 66 14.93 -10.19 10.63
CA PRO A 66 15.67 -11.00 11.58
C PRO A 66 15.96 -12.39 11.02
N PRO A 67 17.01 -13.07 11.53
CA PRO A 67 17.31 -14.44 11.13
C PRO A 67 16.12 -15.39 11.35
N MET A 68 15.91 -16.33 10.45
CA MET A 68 14.80 -17.27 10.54
C MET A 68 14.82 -18.13 11.81
N SER A 69 15.99 -18.31 12.42
CA SER A 69 16.14 -19.01 13.70
C SER A 69 15.46 -18.31 14.89
N GLU A 70 15.11 -17.03 14.74
CA GLU A 70 14.38 -16.25 15.74
C GLU A 70 12.87 -16.27 15.52
N TRP A 71 12.38 -16.85 14.41
CA TRP A 71 10.98 -16.79 14.04
C TRP A 71 10.16 -17.84 14.81
N VAL A 72 9.14 -17.39 15.51
CA VAL A 72 8.18 -18.27 16.18
C VAL A 72 6.96 -18.42 15.30
N ASN A 73 6.57 -19.65 14.99
CA ASN A 73 5.44 -19.93 14.12
C ASN A 73 4.12 -19.71 14.86
N LEU A 74 3.30 -18.80 14.35
CA LEU A 74 2.02 -18.44 14.96
C LEU A 74 1.04 -19.62 15.13
N ARG A 75 1.08 -20.62 14.22
CA ARG A 75 0.22 -21.79 14.32
C ARG A 75 0.58 -22.68 15.48
N ASP A 76 1.87 -22.76 15.82
CA ASP A 76 2.33 -23.53 16.98
C ASP A 76 1.88 -22.89 18.30
N LEU A 77 1.49 -21.60 18.24
CA LEU A 77 0.93 -20.83 19.35
C LEU A 77 -0.61 -20.85 19.38
N GLY A 78 -1.24 -21.66 18.54
CA GLY A 78 -2.67 -21.94 18.57
C GLY A 78 -3.55 -21.22 17.57
N ALA A 79 -3.03 -20.26 16.81
CA ALA A 79 -3.80 -19.62 15.76
C ALA A 79 -4.13 -20.60 14.61
N LYS A 80 -5.32 -20.50 14.05
CA LYS A 80 -5.82 -21.43 13.02
C LYS A 80 -5.62 -20.92 11.60
N GLY A 81 -5.92 -19.66 11.34
CA GLY A 81 -5.85 -19.08 9.99
C GLY A 81 -6.81 -19.76 9.00
N ASP A 82 -7.97 -20.20 9.47
CA ASP A 82 -8.98 -20.95 8.72
C ASP A 82 -10.18 -20.08 8.29
N ASP A 83 -10.11 -18.76 8.51
CA ASP A 83 -11.17 -17.77 8.25
C ASP A 83 -12.45 -17.95 9.10
N MET A 84 -12.47 -18.92 9.99
CA MET A 84 -13.62 -19.27 10.83
C MET A 84 -13.37 -18.99 12.30
N THR A 85 -12.24 -19.46 12.79
CA THR A 85 -11.82 -19.28 14.18
C THR A 85 -11.42 -17.82 14.42
N ASP A 86 -11.85 -17.24 15.52
CA ASP A 86 -11.37 -15.93 15.96
C ASP A 86 -9.96 -16.08 16.55
N ASP A 87 -8.96 -15.71 15.79
CA ASP A 87 -7.55 -15.83 16.13
C ASP A 87 -7.03 -14.61 16.93
N THR A 88 -7.89 -13.62 17.23
CA THR A 88 -7.48 -12.37 17.91
C THR A 88 -6.64 -12.63 19.15
N LYS A 89 -7.12 -13.53 20.03
CA LYS A 89 -6.41 -13.81 21.28
C LYS A 89 -5.08 -14.51 21.03
N ALA A 90 -5.04 -15.50 20.16
CA ALA A 90 -3.82 -16.24 19.86
C ALA A 90 -2.74 -15.34 19.27
N ILE A 91 -3.15 -14.43 18.35
CA ILE A 91 -2.22 -13.46 17.74
C ILE A 91 -1.73 -12.45 18.79
N GLN A 92 -2.63 -11.91 19.62
CA GLN A 92 -2.23 -10.92 20.63
C GLN A 92 -1.34 -11.55 21.70
N ASP A 93 -1.64 -12.75 22.18
CA ASP A 93 -0.79 -13.47 23.13
C ASP A 93 0.61 -13.75 22.53
N ALA A 94 0.67 -14.09 21.25
CA ALA A 94 1.95 -14.24 20.55
C ALA A 94 2.74 -12.91 20.49
N ILE A 95 2.06 -11.81 20.15
CA ILE A 95 2.67 -10.47 20.14
C ILE A 95 3.17 -10.10 21.54
N ASP A 96 2.44 -10.43 22.59
CA ASP A 96 2.80 -10.08 23.97
C ASP A 96 4.02 -10.86 24.47
N GLN A 97 4.26 -12.04 23.92
CA GLN A 97 5.32 -12.95 24.37
C GLN A 97 6.59 -12.93 23.51
N TYR A 98 6.44 -12.77 22.19
CA TYR A 98 7.54 -12.96 21.22
C TYR A 98 7.79 -11.70 20.40
N ASP A 99 9.05 -11.44 20.09
CA ASP A 99 9.43 -10.30 19.27
C ASP A 99 9.32 -10.57 17.77
N VAL A 100 9.56 -11.81 17.35
CA VAL A 100 9.55 -12.19 15.93
C VAL A 100 8.57 -13.32 15.70
N ILE A 101 7.48 -13.02 15.00
CA ILE A 101 6.38 -13.94 14.76
C ILE A 101 6.27 -14.20 13.27
N TYR A 102 6.42 -15.45 12.88
CA TYR A 102 6.11 -15.91 11.54
C TYR A 102 4.63 -16.27 11.45
N VAL A 103 3.96 -15.66 10.48
CA VAL A 103 2.54 -15.87 10.19
C VAL A 103 2.43 -16.70 8.92
N PRO A 104 2.22 -18.03 9.02
CA PRO A 104 2.09 -18.90 7.84
C PRO A 104 0.89 -18.54 6.97
N GLN A 105 0.85 -19.14 5.78
CA GLN A 105 -0.31 -19.03 4.90
C GLN A 105 -1.60 -19.35 5.66
N GLY A 106 -2.59 -18.47 5.57
CA GLY A 106 -3.89 -18.59 6.23
C GLY A 106 -4.62 -17.26 6.29
N TRP A 107 -5.92 -17.32 6.49
CA TRP A 107 -6.75 -16.14 6.74
C TRP A 107 -7.15 -16.12 8.21
N TYR A 108 -6.51 -15.24 8.97
CA TYR A 108 -6.66 -15.14 10.40
C TYR A 108 -7.75 -14.14 10.72
N LYS A 109 -8.92 -14.65 11.15
CA LYS A 109 -10.03 -13.78 11.53
C LYS A 109 -9.72 -13.05 12.83
N VAL A 110 -9.98 -11.75 12.83
CA VAL A 110 -9.70 -10.85 13.94
C VAL A 110 -10.99 -10.08 14.30
N SER A 111 -11.26 -9.90 15.57
CA SER A 111 -12.45 -9.21 16.07
C SER A 111 -12.16 -7.97 16.93
N LYS A 112 -10.89 -7.73 17.23
CA LYS A 112 -10.41 -6.56 17.99
C LYS A 112 -9.07 -6.08 17.45
N THR A 113 -8.71 -4.85 17.78
CA THR A 113 -7.40 -4.28 17.45
C THR A 113 -6.26 -5.15 18.00
N LEU A 114 -5.33 -5.50 17.11
CA LEU A 114 -4.06 -6.10 17.48
C LEU A 114 -3.05 -4.99 17.77
N ARG A 115 -2.32 -5.09 18.89
CA ARG A 115 -1.36 -4.07 19.32
C ARG A 115 0.04 -4.62 19.39
N MET A 116 0.91 -4.10 18.52
CA MET A 116 2.32 -4.47 18.49
C MET A 116 3.06 -3.84 19.67
N ARG A 117 3.93 -4.60 20.31
CA ARG A 117 4.94 -4.06 21.23
C ARG A 117 6.02 -3.29 20.46
N SER A 118 6.85 -2.54 21.14
CA SER A 118 7.89 -1.71 20.52
C SER A 118 8.90 -2.49 19.66
N THR A 119 9.07 -3.76 19.89
CA THR A 119 10.04 -4.65 19.22
C THR A 119 9.38 -5.67 18.29
N THR A 120 8.05 -5.73 18.24
CA THR A 120 7.31 -6.75 17.48
C THR A 120 7.60 -6.69 15.98
N LYS A 121 7.86 -7.85 15.42
CA LYS A 121 8.03 -8.09 13.98
C LYS A 121 7.07 -9.20 13.55
N LEU A 122 6.14 -8.86 12.65
CA LEU A 122 5.18 -9.77 12.05
C LEU A 122 5.63 -10.07 10.62
N ILE A 123 5.92 -11.33 10.34
CA ILE A 123 6.47 -11.77 9.06
C ILE A 123 5.56 -12.81 8.47
N GLY A 124 4.80 -12.42 7.43
CA GLY A 124 3.91 -13.30 6.70
C GLY A 124 4.60 -14.01 5.54
N PHE A 125 3.93 -15.03 5.03
CA PHE A 125 4.42 -15.78 3.89
C PHE A 125 4.20 -15.03 2.56
N HIS A 126 3.00 -14.48 2.37
CA HIS A 126 2.62 -13.75 1.16
C HIS A 126 1.29 -13.02 1.39
N PRO A 127 1.14 -11.74 1.04
CA PRO A 127 0.01 -10.92 1.50
C PRO A 127 -1.37 -11.35 0.98
N PHE A 128 -1.46 -12.09 -0.11
CA PHE A 128 -2.74 -12.66 -0.54
C PHE A 128 -3.03 -14.00 0.12
N GLY A 129 -2.01 -14.75 0.47
CA GLY A 129 -2.13 -16.03 1.14
C GLY A 129 -2.15 -15.94 2.67
N THR A 130 -1.62 -14.84 3.23
CA THR A 130 -1.54 -14.61 4.67
C THR A 130 -2.24 -13.30 4.99
N GLN A 131 -3.43 -13.35 5.59
CA GLN A 131 -4.23 -12.16 5.87
C GLN A 131 -4.68 -12.10 7.32
N PHE A 132 -4.62 -10.91 7.92
CA PHE A 132 -5.45 -10.56 9.07
C PHE A 132 -6.75 -9.96 8.55
N ARG A 133 -7.87 -10.50 9.02
CA ARG A 133 -9.16 -10.20 8.40
C ARG A 133 -10.25 -9.93 9.44
N LEU A 134 -10.98 -8.83 9.25
CA LEU A 134 -12.22 -8.59 9.98
C LEU A 134 -13.37 -9.34 9.28
N ALA A 135 -14.23 -9.97 10.08
CA ALA A 135 -15.52 -10.42 9.56
C ALA A 135 -16.40 -9.22 9.21
N GLU A 136 -17.43 -9.46 8.41
CA GLU A 136 -18.43 -8.43 8.14
C GLU A 136 -19.11 -7.95 9.42
N SER A 137 -19.35 -6.66 9.54
CA SER A 137 -20.05 -6.05 10.69
C SER A 137 -19.43 -6.42 12.05
N THR A 138 -18.11 -6.53 12.13
CA THR A 138 -17.42 -6.78 13.40
C THR A 138 -17.73 -5.65 14.38
N PRO A 139 -18.33 -5.93 15.57
CA PRO A 139 -18.91 -4.89 16.45
C PRO A 139 -17.93 -3.77 16.84
N ALA A 140 -16.66 -4.09 17.06
CA ALA A 140 -15.64 -3.11 17.43
C ALA A 140 -15.33 -2.10 16.30
N PHE A 141 -15.61 -2.44 15.05
CA PHE A 141 -15.24 -1.68 13.86
C PHE A 141 -16.44 -1.16 13.07
N SER A 142 -17.63 -1.65 13.36
CA SER A 142 -18.87 -1.25 12.69
C SER A 142 -19.49 0.03 13.28
N GLY A 143 -20.53 0.53 12.63
CA GLY A 143 -21.23 1.74 13.05
C GLY A 143 -20.44 3.03 12.79
N PHE A 144 -20.85 4.10 13.47
CA PHE A 144 -20.23 5.43 13.35
C PHE A 144 -19.40 5.74 14.59
N GLY A 145 -18.35 6.55 14.44
CA GLY A 145 -17.52 6.97 15.56
C GLY A 145 -16.06 7.19 15.17
N ALA A 146 -15.18 7.22 16.16
CA ALA A 146 -13.75 7.38 15.95
C ALA A 146 -13.15 6.18 15.17
N PRO A 147 -12.05 6.38 14.42
CA PRO A 147 -11.39 5.29 13.72
C PRO A 147 -10.87 4.24 14.69
N GLU A 148 -10.98 2.98 14.29
CA GLU A 148 -10.47 1.83 15.02
C GLU A 148 -9.58 1.01 14.10
N ALA A 149 -8.31 0.78 14.47
CA ALA A 149 -7.36 0.08 13.63
C ALA A 149 -7.43 -1.43 13.84
N LEU A 150 -7.35 -2.21 12.75
CA LEU A 150 -7.16 -3.65 12.85
C LEU A 150 -5.81 -3.97 13.50
N LEU A 151 -4.75 -3.26 13.08
CA LEU A 151 -3.41 -3.40 13.62
C LEU A 151 -2.84 -2.03 14.00
N GLU A 152 -2.32 -1.91 15.22
CA GLU A 152 -1.60 -0.72 15.68
C GLU A 152 -0.13 -1.05 15.96
N SER A 153 0.79 -0.26 15.42
CA SER A 153 2.19 -0.30 15.83
C SER A 153 2.42 0.46 17.13
N SER A 154 3.51 0.17 17.81
CA SER A 154 3.90 0.92 19.01
C SER A 154 4.43 2.30 18.65
N VAL A 155 4.14 3.29 19.48
CA VAL A 155 4.69 4.65 19.32
C VAL A 155 6.20 4.63 19.46
N GLY A 156 6.91 5.13 18.44
CA GLY A 156 8.38 5.17 18.42
C GLY A 156 9.08 3.81 18.36
N GLY A 157 8.32 2.71 18.23
CA GLY A 157 8.88 1.35 18.18
C GLY A 157 9.73 1.07 16.95
N THR A 158 10.36 -0.11 16.93
CA THR A 158 11.14 -0.65 15.80
C THR A 158 10.39 -1.80 15.12
N ASN A 159 9.15 -1.56 14.79
CA ASN A 159 8.25 -2.57 14.26
C ASN A 159 8.58 -2.99 12.82
N ILE A 160 8.35 -4.24 12.52
CA ILE A 160 8.34 -4.76 11.14
C ILE A 160 6.99 -5.41 10.85
N LEU A 161 6.42 -5.06 9.71
CA LEU A 161 5.25 -5.72 9.13
C LEU A 161 5.60 -6.11 7.70
N ASN A 162 5.68 -7.41 7.42
CA ASN A 162 6.16 -7.92 6.14
C ASN A 162 5.30 -9.07 5.62
N GLY A 163 4.94 -9.03 4.33
CA GLY A 163 4.31 -10.15 3.64
C GLY A 163 2.89 -10.49 4.13
N ILE A 164 2.15 -9.51 4.66
CA ILE A 164 0.82 -9.72 5.26
C ILE A 164 -0.23 -8.87 4.55
N GLY A 165 -1.35 -9.49 4.22
CA GLY A 165 -2.55 -8.81 3.78
C GLY A 165 -3.39 -8.32 4.97
N ILE A 166 -3.94 -7.13 4.83
CA ILE A 166 -4.84 -6.51 5.82
C ILE A 166 -6.21 -6.36 5.16
N ASN A 167 -7.20 -7.04 5.71
CA ASN A 167 -8.54 -7.09 5.16
C ASN A 167 -9.55 -6.54 6.18
N THR A 168 -10.07 -5.37 5.91
CA THR A 168 -11.01 -4.70 6.81
C THR A 168 -12.45 -5.20 6.69
N GLY A 169 -12.72 -6.19 5.83
CA GLY A 169 -14.05 -6.74 5.64
C GLY A 169 -15.06 -5.72 5.10
N ALA A 170 -16.33 -6.07 5.22
CA ALA A 170 -17.43 -5.20 4.83
C ALA A 170 -18.22 -4.70 6.06
N TYR A 171 -18.90 -3.56 5.93
CA TYR A 171 -19.73 -2.95 6.99
C TYR A 171 -18.96 -2.56 8.27
N ASN A 172 -17.64 -2.46 8.16
CA ASN A 172 -16.75 -2.03 9.23
C ASN A 172 -16.36 -0.56 9.03
N TYR A 173 -17.32 0.36 9.09
CA TYR A 173 -17.16 1.76 8.70
C TYR A 173 -16.12 2.54 9.49
N ARG A 174 -15.77 2.06 10.69
CA ARG A 174 -14.75 2.65 11.55
C ARG A 174 -13.36 2.06 11.33
N ALA A 175 -13.26 1.02 10.50
CA ALA A 175 -12.00 0.30 10.34
C ALA A 175 -10.95 1.17 9.66
N VAL A 176 -9.74 1.12 10.24
CA VAL A 176 -8.47 1.50 9.64
C VAL A 176 -7.66 0.20 9.50
N GLY A 177 -7.05 -0.03 8.35
CA GLY A 177 -6.27 -1.26 8.18
C GLY A 177 -5.09 -1.31 9.16
N VAL A 178 -4.17 -0.36 9.03
CA VAL A 178 -3.03 -0.23 9.95
C VAL A 178 -2.89 1.21 10.43
N LYS A 179 -2.76 1.39 11.73
CA LYS A 179 -2.31 2.65 12.34
C LYS A 179 -0.85 2.52 12.72
N TRP A 180 -0.02 3.26 11.99
CA TRP A 180 1.42 3.17 12.11
C TRP A 180 2.00 4.37 12.85
N MET A 181 2.56 4.11 14.01
CA MET A 181 3.17 5.10 14.90
C MET A 181 4.64 4.76 15.21
N ALA A 182 5.16 3.71 14.59
CA ALA A 182 6.51 3.23 14.79
C ALA A 182 7.56 4.21 14.27
N GLY A 183 8.75 4.18 14.82
CA GLY A 183 9.80 5.14 14.57
C GLY A 183 10.59 4.91 13.27
N GLN A 184 11.64 5.70 13.06
CA GLN A 184 12.45 5.73 11.84
C GLN A 184 13.09 4.38 11.48
N ALA A 185 13.42 3.55 12.45
CA ALA A 185 14.02 2.23 12.24
C ALA A 185 13.02 1.13 11.87
N SER A 186 11.76 1.48 11.70
CA SER A 186 10.67 0.55 11.38
C SER A 186 10.57 0.26 9.88
N TYR A 187 9.97 -0.88 9.57
CA TYR A 187 9.88 -1.35 8.21
C TYR A 187 8.52 -1.99 7.91
N MET A 188 7.86 -1.51 6.86
CA MET A 188 6.68 -2.13 6.30
C MET A 188 7.00 -2.54 4.86
N ASN A 189 6.86 -3.83 4.54
CA ASN A 189 7.19 -4.35 3.23
C ASN A 189 6.20 -5.40 2.75
N ASP A 190 5.88 -5.33 1.47
CA ASP A 190 4.95 -6.25 0.82
C ASP A 190 3.66 -6.44 1.62
N VAL A 191 3.02 -5.33 1.96
CA VAL A 191 1.73 -5.28 2.64
C VAL A 191 0.66 -4.89 1.63
N LYS A 192 -0.41 -5.68 1.60
CA LYS A 192 -1.56 -5.42 0.74
C LYS A 192 -2.79 -5.12 1.59
N PHE A 193 -3.40 -3.97 1.33
CA PHE A 193 -4.69 -3.65 1.92
C PHE A 193 -5.77 -4.13 0.97
N VAL A 194 -6.53 -5.11 1.41
CA VAL A 194 -7.55 -5.81 0.63
C VAL A 194 -8.86 -5.88 1.38
N GLY A 195 -9.93 -6.15 0.69
CA GLY A 195 -11.26 -6.28 1.31
C GLY A 195 -12.16 -5.08 1.08
N GLY A 196 -13.45 -5.28 1.28
CA GLY A 196 -14.50 -4.28 1.04
C GLY A 196 -14.77 -3.95 -0.41
N HIS A 197 -13.80 -4.07 -1.29
CA HIS A 197 -13.85 -3.63 -2.67
C HIS A 197 -13.60 -4.74 -3.70
N GLY A 198 -14.09 -4.47 -4.88
CA GLY A 198 -13.72 -5.05 -6.16
C GLY A 198 -13.45 -6.56 -6.15
N GLY A 199 -14.27 -7.33 -6.51
CA GLY A 199 -14.10 -8.74 -6.72
C GLY A 199 -14.71 -9.60 -5.62
N MET A 200 -13.92 -10.43 -4.97
CA MET A 200 -14.44 -11.56 -4.22
C MET A 200 -15.19 -11.20 -2.93
N ASN A 201 -14.91 -10.04 -2.34
CA ASN A 201 -15.50 -9.64 -1.05
C ASN A 201 -16.37 -8.38 -1.15
N LYS A 202 -16.76 -8.00 -2.35
CA LYS A 202 -17.71 -6.91 -2.52
C LYS A 202 -19.03 -7.34 -1.93
N PRO A 203 -19.61 -6.62 -0.96
CA PRO A 203 -20.95 -6.86 -0.54
C PRO A 203 -21.85 -6.67 -1.76
N GLN A 204 -22.36 -7.74 -2.31
CA GLN A 204 -23.38 -7.61 -3.31
C GLN A 204 -24.63 -7.12 -2.57
N ALA A 205 -25.16 -5.98 -2.98
CA ALA A 205 -26.51 -5.65 -2.63
C ALA A 205 -27.35 -6.88 -2.97
N ARG A 206 -27.87 -7.55 -1.98
CA ARG A 206 -28.80 -8.67 -2.18
C ARG A 206 -30.10 -8.11 -2.72
N SER A 207 -30.11 -7.70 -3.98
CA SER A 207 -31.38 -7.60 -4.67
C SER A 207 -31.82 -9.02 -4.94
N SER A 208 -32.97 -9.39 -4.43
CA SER A 208 -33.66 -10.63 -4.75
C SER A 208 -33.93 -10.84 -6.27
N ALA A 209 -33.54 -9.88 -7.09
CA ALA A 209 -33.66 -9.89 -8.54
C ALA A 209 -32.46 -10.47 -9.30
N ASN A 210 -31.32 -10.75 -8.64
CA ASN A 210 -30.11 -11.25 -9.29
C ASN A 210 -29.73 -12.65 -8.85
N GLN A 211 -30.66 -13.59 -8.89
CA GLN A 211 -30.32 -14.98 -9.04
C GLN A 211 -29.87 -15.20 -10.49
N GLN A 212 -28.58 -15.00 -10.76
CA GLN A 212 -28.02 -15.42 -12.03
C GLN A 212 -28.05 -16.94 -12.10
N THR A 213 -28.74 -17.43 -13.08
CA THR A 213 -28.73 -18.83 -13.48
C THR A 213 -27.27 -19.23 -13.83
N PRO A 214 -26.79 -20.39 -13.37
CA PRO A 214 -25.45 -20.88 -13.75
C PRO A 214 -25.36 -21.00 -15.26
N GLY A 215 -24.45 -20.27 -15.91
CA GLY A 215 -24.22 -20.34 -17.34
C GLY A 215 -24.24 -19.02 -18.11
N GLN A 216 -24.52 -17.89 -17.49
CA GLN A 216 -24.40 -16.61 -18.18
C GLN A 216 -22.97 -16.05 -18.09
N ASN A 217 -22.46 -15.72 -19.27
CA ASN A 217 -21.12 -15.23 -19.53
C ASN A 217 -20.64 -14.16 -18.53
N VAL A 218 -19.45 -14.40 -17.99
CA VAL A 218 -18.67 -13.53 -17.10
C VAL A 218 -18.23 -12.21 -17.77
N GLY A 219 -18.75 -11.89 -18.96
CA GLY A 219 -18.40 -10.73 -19.77
C GLY A 219 -19.31 -9.51 -19.66
N ALA A 220 -20.48 -9.64 -19.04
CA ALA A 220 -21.31 -8.48 -18.79
C ALA A 220 -20.86 -7.82 -17.48
N ARG A 221 -20.06 -6.76 -17.58
CA ARG A 221 -19.84 -5.84 -16.46
C ARG A 221 -21.22 -5.45 -15.93
N GLN A 222 -21.61 -5.99 -14.78
CA GLN A 222 -22.77 -5.46 -14.07
C GLN A 222 -22.49 -3.99 -13.84
N GLN A 223 -23.33 -3.15 -14.43
CA GLN A 223 -23.33 -1.73 -14.12
C GLN A 223 -23.77 -1.61 -12.66
N THR A 224 -22.81 -1.54 -11.75
CA THR A 224 -23.11 -1.02 -10.42
C THR A 224 -23.69 0.37 -10.61
N PRO A 225 -24.79 0.71 -9.92
CA PRO A 225 -25.38 2.03 -10.01
C PRO A 225 -24.27 3.07 -9.83
N ARG A 226 -24.16 4.00 -10.77
CA ARG A 226 -23.22 5.11 -10.65
C ARG A 226 -23.62 5.92 -9.43
N ILE A 227 -22.66 6.20 -8.57
CA ILE A 227 -22.82 7.26 -7.59
C ILE A 227 -22.80 8.56 -8.39
N SER A 228 -23.96 9.05 -8.76
CA SER A 228 -24.11 10.16 -9.72
C SER A 228 -24.51 11.47 -9.07
N SER A 229 -24.62 11.53 -7.75
CA SER A 229 -25.07 12.74 -7.07
C SER A 229 -24.27 13.02 -5.79
N PRO A 230 -23.81 14.26 -5.59
CA PRO A 230 -23.18 14.67 -4.34
C PRO A 230 -24.14 14.72 -3.15
N THR A 231 -25.44 14.58 -3.35
CA THR A 231 -26.47 14.65 -2.32
C THR A 231 -26.89 13.27 -1.84
N ASN A 232 -26.00 12.58 -1.12
CA ASN A 232 -26.26 11.28 -0.50
C ASN A 232 -26.92 10.25 -1.45
N PRO A 233 -26.25 9.87 -2.52
CA PRO A 233 -26.82 8.96 -3.53
C PRO A 233 -27.12 7.58 -2.96
N VAL A 234 -26.47 7.21 -1.90
CA VAL A 234 -26.61 5.89 -1.27
C VAL A 234 -27.96 5.73 -0.60
N ALA A 235 -28.38 6.72 0.18
CA ALA A 235 -29.68 6.71 0.83
C ALA A 235 -30.84 6.80 -0.19
N ALA A 236 -30.66 7.59 -1.24
CA ALA A 236 -31.69 7.80 -2.27
C ALA A 236 -31.95 6.57 -3.15
N GLN A 237 -30.99 5.65 -3.24
CA GLN A 237 -31.09 4.48 -4.13
C GLN A 237 -31.17 3.16 -3.37
N GLY A 238 -31.27 3.18 -2.04
CA GLY A 238 -31.23 1.97 -1.23
C GLY A 238 -29.93 1.19 -1.39
N MET A 239 -28.84 1.87 -1.77
CA MET A 239 -27.53 1.26 -1.91
C MET A 239 -26.92 0.94 -0.55
N ASP A 240 -26.14 -0.10 -0.54
CA ASP A 240 -25.42 -0.55 0.61
C ASP A 240 -24.23 0.40 0.91
N LEU A 241 -24.16 0.88 2.16
CA LEU A 241 -23.08 1.72 2.64
C LEU A 241 -21.80 0.94 2.98
N ALA A 242 -21.82 -0.36 2.77
CA ALA A 242 -20.77 -1.27 3.18
C ALA A 242 -19.39 -0.95 2.62
N TRP A 243 -19.36 -0.30 1.51
CA TRP A 243 -18.14 -0.01 0.79
C TRP A 243 -17.61 1.43 0.98
N ASP A 244 -18.31 2.29 1.69
CA ASP A 244 -17.82 3.63 2.05
C ASP A 244 -17.23 3.61 3.46
N ASN A 245 -16.04 3.09 3.61
CA ASN A 245 -15.28 3.21 4.84
C ASN A 245 -14.97 4.69 5.08
N GLN A 246 -15.26 5.16 6.29
CA GLN A 246 -15.05 6.57 6.65
C GLN A 246 -13.57 6.95 6.77
N TYR A 247 -12.69 5.98 6.93
CA TYR A 247 -11.29 6.18 7.29
C TYR A 247 -10.31 5.61 6.27
N TRP A 248 -9.13 5.19 6.68
CA TRP A 248 -7.96 5.00 5.82
C TRP A 248 -7.48 3.55 5.82
N SER A 249 -6.86 3.13 4.72
CA SER A 249 -6.21 1.82 4.69
C SER A 249 -4.94 1.83 5.53
N LEU A 250 -4.06 2.78 5.29
CA LEU A 250 -2.85 3.00 6.10
C LEU A 250 -2.86 4.40 6.70
N TRP A 251 -2.80 4.47 8.01
CA TRP A 251 -2.71 5.71 8.77
C TRP A 251 -1.38 5.83 9.48
N VAL A 252 -0.50 6.73 9.02
CA VAL A 252 0.76 7.06 9.70
C VAL A 252 0.57 8.33 10.51
N THR A 253 0.77 8.26 11.82
CA THR A 253 0.47 9.36 12.75
C THR A 253 1.38 9.33 13.98
N ASN A 254 1.19 10.25 14.91
CA ASN A 254 1.93 10.34 16.17
C ASN A 254 3.44 10.28 15.98
N ASN A 255 3.93 11.06 15.03
CA ASN A 255 5.33 11.08 14.65
C ASN A 255 5.86 9.73 14.14
N GLY A 256 4.97 8.86 13.65
CA GLY A 256 5.33 7.60 13.00
C GLY A 256 6.09 7.81 11.69
N GLY A 257 6.84 6.80 11.30
CA GLY A 257 7.65 6.83 10.08
C GLY A 257 8.37 5.52 9.80
N GLY A 258 9.50 5.61 9.12
CA GLY A 258 10.33 4.45 8.75
C GLY A 258 10.42 4.23 7.25
N THR A 259 10.60 2.99 6.87
CA THR A 259 10.69 2.58 5.46
C THR A 259 9.45 1.79 5.06
N PHE A 260 8.80 2.22 3.98
CA PHE A 260 7.63 1.57 3.38
C PHE A 260 8.00 1.11 1.98
N LYS A 261 7.79 -0.18 1.70
CA LYS A 261 8.18 -0.77 0.42
C LYS A 261 7.12 -1.75 -0.08
N ASP A 262 6.83 -1.72 -1.37
CA ASP A 262 5.88 -2.63 -2.01
C ASP A 262 4.50 -2.68 -1.33
N ILE A 263 3.93 -1.50 -1.06
CA ILE A 263 2.59 -1.37 -0.47
C ILE A 263 1.55 -1.22 -1.58
N TRP A 264 0.44 -1.91 -1.43
CA TRP A 264 -0.67 -1.82 -2.38
C TRP A 264 -2.03 -1.80 -1.68
N THR A 265 -2.93 -0.94 -2.15
CA THR A 265 -4.25 -0.75 -1.53
C THR A 265 -5.40 -0.94 -2.53
N ALA A 266 -5.35 -1.95 -3.36
CA ALA A 266 -6.24 -2.12 -4.51
C ALA A 266 -7.67 -2.56 -4.21
N SER A 267 -8.10 -2.71 -3.00
CA SER A 267 -9.40 -3.34 -2.76
C SER A 267 -10.02 -2.91 -1.44
N THR A 268 -10.02 -1.61 -1.19
CA THR A 268 -10.52 -1.11 0.08
C THR A 268 -11.44 0.07 -0.12
N TYR A 269 -12.59 0.13 -0.30
CA TYR A 269 -13.43 1.34 -0.39
C TYR A 269 -13.24 2.35 0.76
N ALA A 270 -12.00 2.51 1.21
CA ALA A 270 -11.63 3.49 2.23
C ALA A 270 -11.71 4.91 1.67
N SER A 271 -11.84 5.90 2.54
CA SER A 271 -11.80 7.30 2.12
C SER A 271 -10.45 7.68 1.51
N HIS A 272 -9.36 7.12 2.03
CA HIS A 272 -8.00 7.30 1.52
C HIS A 272 -7.20 6.01 1.64
N GLY A 273 -6.30 5.76 0.68
CA GLY A 273 -5.35 4.66 0.76
C GLY A 273 -4.26 4.91 1.80
N LEU A 274 -3.65 6.06 1.70
CA LEU A 274 -2.64 6.52 2.65
C LEU A 274 -3.06 7.84 3.30
N TYR A 275 -3.06 7.88 4.61
CA TYR A 275 -3.12 9.13 5.37
C TYR A 275 -1.91 9.25 6.27
N VAL A 276 -1.09 10.28 6.04
CA VAL A 276 0.06 10.61 6.88
C VAL A 276 -0.21 11.95 7.55
N ASN A 277 -0.14 11.99 8.87
CA ASN A 277 -0.32 13.25 9.56
C ASN A 277 0.57 13.39 10.80
N ASN A 278 0.92 14.66 11.07
CA ASN A 278 1.63 15.06 12.29
C ASN A 278 2.90 14.22 12.53
N THR A 279 3.78 14.18 11.54
CA THR A 279 5.06 13.46 11.65
C THR A 279 6.22 14.28 11.06
N ARG A 280 7.34 14.31 11.80
CA ARG A 280 8.62 14.86 11.37
C ARG A 280 9.68 13.77 11.23
N THR A 281 9.34 12.54 11.53
CA THR A 281 10.25 11.40 11.43
C THR A 281 10.67 11.21 9.97
N PRO A 282 11.96 11.30 9.64
CA PRO A 282 12.45 11.06 8.29
C PRO A 282 12.04 9.69 7.79
N SER A 283 11.38 9.64 6.64
CA SER A 283 10.79 8.40 6.14
C SER A 283 10.97 8.24 4.64
N ARG A 284 10.82 7.00 4.17
CA ARG A 284 10.95 6.66 2.76
C ARG A 284 9.82 5.72 2.31
N ILE A 285 9.32 6.01 1.12
CA ILE A 285 8.46 5.09 0.38
C ILE A 285 9.24 4.66 -0.87
N TYR A 286 9.41 3.35 -1.06
CA TYR A 286 10.14 2.75 -2.19
C TYR A 286 9.20 2.05 -3.16
N ALA A 287 8.12 2.03 -3.30
CA ALA A 287 7.09 1.58 -4.19
C ALA A 287 5.77 1.48 -3.43
N MET A 288 4.84 2.28 -3.88
CA MET A 288 3.49 2.24 -3.34
C MET A 288 2.50 2.48 -4.47
N SER A 289 1.47 1.66 -4.53
CA SER A 289 0.34 1.81 -5.44
C SER A 289 -0.94 1.95 -4.63
N LEU A 290 -1.66 3.02 -4.85
CA LEU A 290 -2.92 3.33 -4.17
C LEU A 290 -4.02 3.43 -5.20
N GLU A 291 -5.10 2.66 -4.99
CA GLU A 291 -6.16 2.50 -5.97
C GLU A 291 -7.52 2.41 -5.28
N HIS A 292 -8.55 2.94 -5.95
CA HIS A 292 -9.96 2.72 -5.60
C HIS A 292 -10.41 3.37 -4.28
N HIS A 293 -9.90 4.55 -3.96
CA HIS A 293 -10.35 5.28 -2.79
C HIS A 293 -11.41 6.33 -3.13
N VAL A 294 -12.21 6.68 -2.13
CA VAL A 294 -13.42 7.49 -2.37
C VAL A 294 -13.11 8.98 -2.44
N ARG A 295 -12.12 9.47 -1.68
CA ARG A 295 -11.84 10.91 -1.54
C ARG A 295 -10.47 11.31 -2.06
N ALA A 296 -9.44 10.60 -1.66
CA ALA A 296 -8.10 10.77 -2.19
C ALA A 296 -7.30 9.48 -2.06
N GLU A 297 -6.40 9.24 -2.98
CA GLU A 297 -5.51 8.09 -2.89
C GLU A 297 -4.52 8.30 -1.75
N ALA A 298 -3.91 9.48 -1.65
CA ALA A 298 -3.00 9.82 -0.55
C ALA A 298 -3.30 11.19 0.02
N ARG A 299 -3.13 11.33 1.34
CA ARG A 299 -3.19 12.61 2.03
C ARG A 299 -2.02 12.77 2.99
N PHE A 300 -1.35 13.91 2.90
CA PHE A 300 -0.26 14.32 3.79
C PHE A 300 -0.65 15.62 4.51
N LYS A 301 -0.66 15.60 5.84
CA LYS A 301 -1.00 16.78 6.65
C LYS A 301 0.03 16.99 7.75
N ASN A 302 0.72 18.13 7.75
CA ASN A 302 1.78 18.46 8.71
C ASN A 302 2.89 17.39 8.71
N VAL A 303 3.43 17.08 7.52
CA VAL A 303 4.46 16.05 7.31
C VAL A 303 5.76 16.70 6.87
N GLU A 304 6.87 16.25 7.45
CA GLU A 304 8.20 16.77 7.11
C GLU A 304 9.19 15.64 6.83
N ASN A 305 10.15 15.90 5.90
CA ASN A 305 11.33 15.04 5.65
C ASN A 305 11.00 13.67 5.06
N TRP A 306 10.08 13.57 4.13
CA TRP A 306 9.74 12.32 3.46
C TRP A 306 10.29 12.26 2.04
N LYS A 307 10.80 11.09 1.66
CA LYS A 307 11.21 10.75 0.29
C LYS A 307 10.28 9.67 -0.26
N ILE A 308 9.59 9.99 -1.34
CA ILE A 308 8.59 9.13 -1.95
C ILE A 308 9.09 8.79 -3.36
N LEU A 309 9.54 7.55 -3.51
CA LEU A 309 10.24 7.06 -4.69
C LEU A 309 9.42 5.94 -5.32
N CYS A 310 8.96 6.13 -6.55
CA CYS A 310 8.05 5.23 -7.25
C CYS A 310 6.68 5.12 -6.56
N PHE A 311 5.82 6.08 -6.87
CA PHE A 311 4.49 6.19 -6.26
C PHE A 311 3.44 6.28 -7.36
N GLN A 312 2.45 5.41 -7.29
CA GLN A 312 1.31 5.40 -8.20
C GLN A 312 0.03 5.75 -7.45
N THR A 313 -0.84 6.52 -8.10
CA THR A 313 -2.25 6.66 -7.74
C THR A 313 -3.12 6.28 -8.91
N GLU A 314 -4.23 5.61 -8.66
CA GLU A 314 -5.21 5.24 -9.67
C GLU A 314 -6.63 5.57 -9.19
N GLU A 315 -7.16 6.70 -9.65
CA GLU A 315 -8.52 7.10 -9.34
C GLU A 315 -9.50 6.42 -10.28
N GLU A 316 -10.46 5.72 -9.73
CA GLU A 316 -11.48 4.99 -10.45
C GLU A 316 -12.84 5.70 -10.48
N SER A 317 -13.53 5.61 -11.60
CA SER A 317 -14.84 6.25 -11.78
C SER A 317 -15.95 5.67 -10.89
N ARG A 318 -15.73 4.53 -10.28
CA ARG A 318 -16.74 3.85 -9.46
C ARG A 318 -16.80 4.37 -8.05
N GLU A 319 -15.66 4.76 -7.51
CA GLU A 319 -15.49 5.11 -6.12
C GLU A 319 -15.76 6.59 -5.88
N GLY A 320 -15.33 7.43 -6.79
CA GLY A 320 -15.59 8.85 -6.68
C GLY A 320 -15.04 9.65 -7.87
N THR A 321 -15.93 10.33 -8.59
CA THR A 321 -15.55 11.20 -9.71
C THR A 321 -14.72 12.40 -9.25
N GLN A 322 -14.71 12.69 -7.96
CA GLN A 322 -14.00 13.80 -7.32
C GLN A 322 -12.76 13.33 -6.53
N CYS A 323 -12.41 12.04 -6.62
CA CYS A 323 -11.23 11.52 -5.92
C CYS A 323 -9.97 12.26 -6.39
N GLN A 324 -9.15 12.68 -5.45
CA GLN A 324 -7.89 13.35 -5.72
C GLN A 324 -6.72 12.36 -5.63
N PRO A 325 -5.70 12.48 -6.49
CA PRO A 325 -4.53 11.61 -6.40
C PRO A 325 -3.76 11.86 -5.10
N ILE A 326 -3.46 13.12 -4.79
CA ILE A 326 -2.68 13.49 -3.61
C ILE A 326 -3.19 14.81 -3.05
N GLU A 327 -3.46 14.84 -1.75
CA GLU A 327 -3.73 16.06 -0.99
C GLU A 327 -2.55 16.37 -0.06
N MET A 328 -2.12 17.63 -0.01
CA MET A 328 -1.02 18.06 0.86
C MET A 328 -1.39 19.34 1.61
N GLU A 329 -1.18 19.34 2.93
CA GLU A 329 -1.46 20.48 3.80
C GLU A 329 -0.34 20.64 4.84
N GLY A 330 0.30 21.79 4.93
CA GLY A 330 1.31 22.08 5.96
C GLY A 330 2.57 21.21 5.88
N CYS A 331 2.91 20.70 4.70
CA CYS A 331 4.05 19.80 4.49
C CYS A 331 5.33 20.55 4.16
N ARG A 332 6.48 20.00 4.55
CA ARG A 332 7.82 20.56 4.28
C ARG A 332 8.82 19.48 3.92
N ASN A 333 9.75 19.79 3.02
CA ASN A 333 10.83 18.89 2.62
C ASN A 333 10.31 17.51 2.20
N ILE A 334 9.37 17.49 1.26
CA ILE A 334 8.81 16.28 0.67
C ILE A 334 9.39 16.15 -0.74
N LEU A 335 10.02 15.02 -1.02
CA LEU A 335 10.54 14.68 -2.34
C LEU A 335 9.67 13.58 -2.96
N PHE A 336 9.13 13.85 -4.13
CA PHE A 336 8.57 12.82 -5.01
C PHE A 336 9.51 12.57 -6.18
N ALA A 337 9.78 11.29 -6.46
CA ALA A 337 10.49 10.85 -7.65
C ALA A 337 9.79 9.64 -8.25
N ASN A 338 9.59 9.62 -9.58
CA ASN A 338 8.77 8.65 -10.29
C ASN A 338 7.32 8.62 -9.75
N LEU A 339 6.68 9.78 -9.75
CA LEU A 339 5.27 9.91 -9.42
C LEU A 339 4.44 9.63 -10.68
N TYR A 340 3.55 8.64 -10.60
CA TYR A 340 2.63 8.29 -11.66
C TYR A 340 1.19 8.42 -11.16
N MET A 341 0.50 9.46 -11.63
CA MET A 341 -0.91 9.68 -11.33
C MET A 341 -1.73 9.22 -12.52
N PHE A 342 -2.49 8.16 -12.32
CA PHE A 342 -3.29 7.52 -13.35
C PHE A 342 -4.77 7.64 -13.00
N ARG A 343 -5.56 8.12 -13.93
CA ARG A 343 -6.98 8.36 -13.71
C ARG A 343 -7.82 7.61 -14.72
N VAL A 344 -8.69 6.75 -14.26
CA VAL A 344 -9.66 5.98 -15.07
C VAL A 344 -11.05 6.64 -15.04
N ILE A 345 -11.15 7.85 -14.50
CA ILE A 345 -12.40 8.59 -14.37
C ILE A 345 -12.82 9.14 -15.75
N ARG A 346 -14.00 8.78 -16.19
CA ARG A 346 -14.64 9.45 -17.32
C ARG A 346 -15.22 10.76 -16.83
N ILE A 347 -14.55 11.86 -17.11
CA ILE A 347 -15.05 13.20 -16.84
C ILE A 347 -15.78 13.65 -18.10
N ASN A 348 -17.05 13.93 -17.97
CA ASN A 348 -17.88 14.49 -19.05
C ASN A 348 -17.85 16.02 -19.09
N GLU A 349 -17.18 16.63 -18.13
CA GLU A 349 -17.01 18.08 -18.00
C GLU A 349 -15.72 18.51 -18.67
N PRO A 350 -15.71 19.61 -19.45
CA PRO A 350 -14.47 20.17 -19.96
C PRO A 350 -13.61 20.70 -18.79
N TYR A 351 -12.32 20.49 -18.86
CA TYR A 351 -11.35 21.04 -17.91
C TYR A 351 -11.21 22.54 -18.08
#